data_85ffe9f609515d098aca7c52769b9b5a
#
_entry.id   85ffe9f609515d098aca7c52769b9b5a
#
_cell.length_a   1.000
_cell.length_b   1.000
_cell.length_c   1.000
_cell.angle_alpha   90.00
_cell.angle_beta   90.00
_cell.angle_gamma   90.00
#
_symmetry.space_group_name_H-M   'P 1'
#
loop_
_entity.id
_entity.type
_entity.pdbx_description
1 polymer ?
#
loop_
_entity_poly.entity_id
_entity_poly.type
_entity_poly.pdbx_seq_one_letter_code
_entity_poly.pdbx_strand_id
1 'polypeptide(L)'
;MSSILRPLARHSHESSVWYSGCRSSSLPSIPATTARSPAYSPSWRQIRHNSQTPSEVLPSRPKQSSPRRTTVLAIALSGISAGLGYYFAHTQIAWDAASSSTGLSNKYGTPGDFERAIQELRTTFGCKDAVSTDPNILHVHGFSENDYHPGSAPSVVVFPQSTEDVVKVVKVANKYKMPVTPYSGATSLEGHFRAPSVGGICIDLSGMDRILEIHEADSDLVCQAGARWQDINETLKEKGIPLFFPLDPGPGATIGGMMGTGCSGTNAVRYGTAKGEWFLNATVVLPSGEVIKTRRRARKSSAGFDVTKLFIGAEGTLGIVTEATIRLTPVLPTTVAVVQFPDVRRATEAANEVLRQGVGIQCVELCDDEFMKATNKYGQSTRKWPEKDSLFFKFQGPTPRSLKESAEIARRVAEKHGGTGFELARNEQEAADLWQDRKNALYSGLALLEGSRGWSTDVCVPMSRLPQLVYETKKDLEETGLVSTVVGHIGDGNFHALLMFRTDEDLEKARHAVHRMVERAIALDGTCTGEHGVGIGKRKYLYEELGTGTVELMKSIKRTIDPYNLFNPGKLYPDNRPSAEREPQPKLVKPRDT
;
A
#
# COMPACT_ATOMS: atom_id res chain seq x y z
N MET A 1 -17.59 17.39 43.15
CA MET A 1 -16.72 16.38 42.53
C MET A 1 -16.76 16.63 41.04
N SER A 2 -16.01 17.60 40.61
CA SER A 2 -15.90 18.00 39.20
C SER A 2 -14.46 18.43 38.99
N SER A 3 -13.69 17.57 38.34
CA SER A 3 -12.40 17.85 37.70
C SER A 3 -11.74 16.50 37.42
N ILE A 4 -11.75 16.07 36.18
CA ILE A 4 -10.83 15.20 35.47
C ILE A 4 -11.55 14.77 34.17
N LEU A 5 -11.57 15.63 33.17
CA LEU A 5 -11.71 15.33 31.77
C LEU A 5 -11.07 16.49 31.00
N ARG A 6 -9.77 16.41 30.81
CA ARG A 6 -9.08 17.18 29.76
C ARG A 6 -8.91 16.26 28.55
N PRO A 7 -9.26 16.70 27.35
CA PRO A 7 -9.15 15.85 26.15
C PRO A 7 -7.68 15.69 25.75
N LEU A 8 -7.32 14.47 25.38
CA LEU A 8 -6.01 14.00 24.85
C LEU A 8 -5.63 14.59 23.46
N ALA A 9 -6.27 15.66 23.04
CA ALA A 9 -6.06 16.26 21.70
C ALA A 9 -4.82 17.20 21.60
N ARG A 10 -3.89 17.20 22.57
CA ARG A 10 -2.73 18.13 22.55
C ARG A 10 -1.34 17.49 22.43
N HIS A 11 -1.22 16.19 22.18
CA HIS A 11 0.10 15.56 22.06
C HIS A 11 0.65 15.36 20.63
N SER A 12 -0.06 15.81 19.60
CA SER A 12 0.44 15.72 18.21
C SER A 12 1.35 16.88 17.76
N HIS A 13 1.61 17.87 18.62
CA HIS A 13 2.38 19.06 18.23
C HIS A 13 3.78 19.20 18.87
N GLU A 14 4.21 18.28 19.73
CA GLU A 14 5.51 18.43 20.42
C GLU A 14 6.66 17.60 19.86
N SER A 15 6.45 16.78 18.84
CA SER A 15 7.54 16.00 18.23
C SER A 15 8.37 16.74 17.15
N SER A 16 8.05 18.00 16.86
CA SER A 16 8.76 18.80 15.84
C SER A 16 9.88 19.72 16.37
N VAL A 17 10.23 19.68 17.65
CA VAL A 17 11.17 20.65 18.26
C VAL A 17 12.64 20.16 18.35
N TRP A 18 12.99 18.94 17.93
CA TRP A 18 14.31 18.35 18.24
C TRP A 18 15.33 18.33 17.09
N TYR A 19 15.06 18.92 15.91
CA TYR A 19 16.00 18.86 14.77
C TYR A 19 16.54 20.19 14.27
N SER A 20 17.03 21.05 15.14
CA SER A 20 17.85 22.21 14.74
C SER A 20 19.28 22.07 15.28
N GLY A 21 20.16 21.38 14.56
CA GLY A 21 21.53 21.27 15.07
C GLY A 21 22.63 20.66 14.22
N CYS A 22 22.38 20.15 13.04
CA CYS A 22 23.47 19.68 12.18
C CYS A 22 23.47 20.39 10.81
N ARG A 23 23.83 21.69 10.79
CA ARG A 23 24.19 22.36 9.54
C ARG A 23 25.70 22.33 9.41
N SER A 24 26.21 21.52 8.49
CA SER A 24 27.59 21.61 8.02
C SER A 24 27.68 22.56 6.82
N SER A 25 28.69 23.40 6.89
CA SER A 25 29.21 24.42 6.02
C SER A 25 29.16 24.19 4.50
N SER A 26 28.70 25.23 3.81
CA SER A 26 29.14 25.84 2.53
C SER A 26 29.83 24.99 1.45
N LEU A 27 29.16 24.90 0.30
CA LEU A 27 29.79 24.60 -1.00
C LEU A 27 29.96 25.90 -1.83
N PRO A 28 31.06 26.06 -2.61
CA PRO A 28 31.30 27.22 -3.44
C PRO A 28 30.55 27.14 -4.79
N SER A 29 30.10 28.30 -5.25
CA SER A 29 29.45 28.56 -6.53
C SER A 29 30.38 28.35 -7.72
N ILE A 30 29.92 27.65 -8.77
CA ILE A 30 30.54 27.55 -10.09
C ILE A 30 29.69 28.36 -11.11
N PRO A 31 30.31 29.17 -11.98
CA PRO A 31 29.61 30.06 -12.88
C PRO A 31 29.04 29.34 -14.13
N ALA A 32 27.88 29.81 -14.60
CA ALA A 32 27.22 29.37 -15.80
C ALA A 32 27.96 29.76 -17.08
N THR A 33 28.25 28.78 -17.93
CA THR A 33 28.66 29.00 -19.32
C THR A 33 27.53 28.58 -20.26
N THR A 34 27.12 29.55 -21.07
CA THR A 34 26.14 29.41 -22.15
C THR A 34 26.72 28.65 -23.34
N ALA A 35 26.11 27.57 -23.77
CA ALA A 35 26.35 26.93 -25.06
C ALA A 35 25.06 26.79 -25.87
N ARG A 36 25.08 27.35 -27.07
CA ARG A 36 24.01 27.34 -28.07
C ARG A 36 23.91 25.93 -28.72
N SER A 37 22.68 25.43 -28.87
CA SER A 37 22.39 24.23 -29.65
C SER A 37 22.13 24.55 -31.12
N PRO A 38 22.52 23.69 -32.08
CA PRO A 38 22.05 23.77 -33.46
C PRO A 38 20.79 22.90 -33.64
N ALA A 39 19.86 23.45 -34.41
CA ALA A 39 18.62 22.81 -34.81
C ALA A 39 18.87 21.68 -35.83
N TYR A 40 18.26 20.52 -35.63
CA TYR A 40 18.17 19.44 -36.61
C TYR A 40 16.71 19.14 -36.90
N SER A 41 16.31 19.30 -38.19
CA SER A 41 15.00 18.88 -38.70
C SER A 41 15.12 17.52 -39.39
N PRO A 42 14.22 16.54 -39.12
CA PRO A 42 14.20 15.31 -39.89
C PRO A 42 13.13 15.35 -41.00
N SER A 43 13.58 15.10 -42.23
CA SER A 43 12.72 14.85 -43.38
C SER A 43 12.16 13.43 -43.37
N TRP A 44 10.85 13.28 -43.50
CA TRP A 44 10.17 12.00 -43.68
C TRP A 44 10.26 11.56 -45.15
N ARG A 45 10.88 10.41 -45.44
CA ARG A 45 10.73 9.70 -46.71
C ARG A 45 9.69 8.59 -46.59
N GLN A 46 8.67 8.68 -47.42
CA GLN A 46 7.68 7.62 -47.64
C GLN A 46 8.34 6.42 -48.35
N ILE A 47 8.17 5.24 -47.79
CA ILE A 47 8.49 3.96 -48.46
C ILE A 47 7.19 3.42 -49.06
N ARG A 48 7.16 3.30 -50.42
CA ARG A 48 6.09 2.66 -51.18
C ARG A 48 6.27 1.15 -51.12
N HIS A 49 5.24 0.42 -50.76
CA HIS A 49 5.14 -1.02 -50.94
C HIS A 49 4.96 -1.37 -52.40
N ASN A 50 5.83 -2.22 -52.94
CA ASN A 50 5.68 -2.89 -54.23
C ASN A 50 5.33 -4.35 -53.97
N SER A 51 4.14 -4.75 -54.35
CA SER A 51 3.68 -6.15 -54.33
C SER A 51 4.15 -6.86 -55.60
N GLN A 52 5.02 -7.86 -55.45
CA GLN A 52 5.26 -8.84 -56.49
C GLN A 52 5.09 -10.25 -55.92
N THR A 53 4.19 -11.00 -56.51
CA THR A 53 3.91 -12.41 -56.27
C THR A 53 5.06 -13.29 -56.78
N PRO A 54 5.49 -14.31 -56.04
CA PRO A 54 6.41 -15.31 -56.54
C PRO A 54 5.66 -16.50 -57.15
N SER A 55 6.12 -16.88 -58.32
CA SER A 55 5.74 -18.08 -59.08
C SER A 55 6.20 -19.36 -58.37
N GLU A 56 5.37 -20.39 -58.53
CA GLU A 56 5.58 -21.76 -58.06
C GLU A 56 6.89 -22.38 -58.56
N VAL A 57 7.66 -22.94 -57.61
CA VAL A 57 8.77 -23.86 -57.92
C VAL A 57 8.46 -25.19 -57.24
N LEU A 58 8.35 -26.25 -58.05
CA LEU A 58 8.14 -27.64 -57.65
C LEU A 58 9.30 -28.18 -56.77
N PRO A 59 9.03 -29.00 -55.74
CA PRO A 59 10.05 -29.49 -54.85
C PRO A 59 10.85 -30.66 -55.44
N SER A 60 12.17 -30.56 -55.41
CA SER A 60 13.11 -31.65 -55.68
C SER A 60 13.10 -32.68 -54.54
N ARG A 61 13.08 -33.95 -54.84
CA ARG A 61 13.11 -35.11 -53.93
C ARG A 61 14.30 -35.06 -52.96
N PRO A 62 14.10 -35.36 -51.66
CA PRO A 62 15.21 -35.43 -50.70
C PRO A 62 16.06 -36.70 -50.95
N LYS A 63 17.37 -36.48 -50.91
CA LYS A 63 18.35 -37.62 -50.92
C LYS A 63 18.24 -38.34 -49.57
N GLN A 64 18.05 -39.64 -49.57
CA GLN A 64 18.08 -40.51 -48.40
C GLN A 64 19.44 -40.40 -47.68
N SER A 65 19.43 -39.90 -46.47
CA SER A 65 20.57 -39.94 -45.57
C SER A 65 20.66 -41.30 -44.88
N SER A 66 21.86 -41.87 -44.80
CA SER A 66 22.11 -43.19 -44.23
C SER A 66 21.67 -43.33 -42.78
N PRO A 67 21.08 -44.46 -42.36
CA PRO A 67 20.51 -44.63 -41.02
C PRO A 67 21.52 -44.54 -39.86
N ARG A 68 22.81 -44.63 -40.13
CA ARG A 68 23.87 -44.55 -39.09
C ARG A 68 24.10 -43.14 -38.53
N ARG A 69 23.89 -42.07 -39.30
CA ARG A 69 24.09 -40.69 -38.83
C ARG A 69 22.95 -40.20 -37.95
N THR A 70 21.72 -40.58 -38.22
CA THR A 70 20.54 -40.24 -37.43
C THR A 70 20.55 -40.91 -36.05
N THR A 71 21.02 -42.15 -35.95
CA THR A 71 21.11 -42.87 -34.67
C THR A 71 22.18 -42.29 -33.76
N VAL A 72 23.32 -41.86 -34.27
CA VAL A 72 24.38 -41.22 -33.48
C VAL A 72 23.94 -39.83 -32.97
N LEU A 73 23.22 -39.07 -33.81
CA LEU A 73 22.69 -37.75 -33.39
C LEU A 73 21.59 -37.89 -32.33
N ALA A 74 20.72 -38.89 -32.43
CA ALA A 74 19.68 -39.17 -31.44
C ALA A 74 20.27 -39.61 -30.09
N ILE A 75 21.32 -40.43 -30.08
CA ILE A 75 22.01 -40.83 -28.85
C ILE A 75 22.76 -39.65 -28.23
N ALA A 76 23.40 -38.78 -29.00
CA ALA A 76 24.05 -37.57 -28.51
C ALA A 76 23.06 -36.56 -27.90
N LEU A 77 21.92 -36.34 -28.55
CA LEU A 77 20.85 -35.47 -28.03
C LEU A 77 20.20 -36.04 -26.77
N SER A 78 20.00 -37.36 -26.69
CA SER A 78 19.49 -38.04 -25.49
C SER A 78 20.48 -37.95 -24.32
N GLY A 79 21.79 -38.06 -24.57
CA GLY A 79 22.83 -37.90 -23.56
C GLY A 79 22.92 -36.45 -23.03
N ILE A 80 22.80 -35.46 -23.90
CA ILE A 80 22.77 -34.05 -23.53
C ILE A 80 21.49 -33.72 -22.71
N SER A 81 20.34 -34.24 -23.13
CA SER A 81 19.08 -34.05 -22.40
C SER A 81 19.09 -34.73 -21.03
N ALA A 82 19.66 -35.92 -20.93
CA ALA A 82 19.84 -36.62 -19.66
C ALA A 82 20.85 -35.90 -18.73
N GLY A 83 21.95 -35.37 -19.30
CA GLY A 83 22.95 -34.60 -18.59
C GLY A 83 22.38 -33.26 -18.07
N LEU A 84 21.61 -32.55 -18.88
CA LEU A 84 20.90 -31.34 -18.46
C LEU A 84 19.82 -31.65 -17.42
N GLY A 85 19.03 -32.70 -17.58
CA GLY A 85 18.05 -33.15 -16.62
C GLY A 85 18.68 -33.51 -15.26
N TYR A 86 19.82 -34.23 -15.28
CA TYR A 86 20.59 -34.56 -14.08
C TYR A 86 21.19 -33.30 -13.42
N TYR A 87 21.74 -32.39 -14.22
CA TYR A 87 22.28 -31.11 -13.72
C TYR A 87 21.18 -30.25 -13.08
N PHE A 88 20.02 -30.10 -13.71
CA PHE A 88 18.88 -29.39 -13.14
C PHE A 88 18.31 -30.09 -11.89
N ALA A 89 18.19 -31.41 -11.90
CA ALA A 89 17.74 -32.17 -10.74
C ALA A 89 18.75 -32.06 -9.57
N HIS A 90 20.04 -32.09 -9.86
CA HIS A 90 21.09 -31.98 -8.82
C HIS A 90 21.20 -30.55 -8.28
N THR A 91 21.03 -29.51 -9.11
CA THR A 91 20.96 -28.12 -8.64
C THR A 91 19.68 -27.86 -7.84
N GLN A 92 18.56 -28.48 -8.22
CA GLN A 92 17.31 -28.37 -7.49
C GLN A 92 17.39 -29.12 -6.13
N ILE A 93 17.97 -30.31 -6.10
CA ILE A 93 18.23 -31.06 -4.84
C ILE A 93 19.23 -30.32 -3.95
N ALA A 94 20.27 -29.70 -4.51
CA ALA A 94 21.22 -28.89 -3.73
C ALA A 94 20.55 -27.59 -3.20
N TRP A 95 19.60 -27.05 -3.93
CA TRP A 95 18.82 -25.89 -3.50
C TRP A 95 17.77 -26.25 -2.44
N ASP A 96 17.08 -27.39 -2.60
CA ASP A 96 16.15 -27.92 -1.62
C ASP A 96 16.86 -28.36 -0.33
N ALA A 97 18.07 -28.93 -0.43
CA ALA A 97 18.91 -29.27 0.72
C ALA A 97 19.45 -28.03 1.45
N ALA A 98 19.77 -26.95 0.72
CA ALA A 98 20.13 -25.67 1.31
C ALA A 98 18.94 -24.94 1.97
N SER A 99 17.71 -25.22 1.50
CA SER A 99 16.47 -24.67 2.10
C SER A 99 15.92 -25.52 3.25
N SER A 100 16.34 -26.77 3.41
CA SER A 100 15.88 -27.69 4.47
C SER A 100 16.76 -27.74 5.72
N SER A 101 17.88 -27.01 5.78
CA SER A 101 18.60 -26.80 7.02
C SER A 101 17.85 -25.82 7.93
N THR A 102 16.89 -26.33 8.65
CA THR A 102 16.11 -25.64 9.70
C THR A 102 16.98 -25.35 10.93
N GLY A 103 17.88 -24.40 10.78
CA GLY A 103 18.54 -23.77 11.91
C GLY A 103 18.38 -22.27 11.79
N LEU A 104 17.33 -21.71 12.38
CA LEU A 104 17.12 -20.26 12.53
C LEU A 104 18.33 -19.53 13.14
N SER A 105 19.28 -20.27 13.74
CA SER A 105 20.43 -19.75 14.47
C SER A 105 21.56 -19.17 13.60
N ASN A 106 21.62 -19.47 12.30
CA ASN A 106 22.73 -19.02 11.43
C ASN A 106 22.34 -18.02 10.33
N LYS A 107 21.08 -17.52 10.31
CA LYS A 107 20.59 -16.63 9.26
C LYS A 107 20.99 -15.17 9.49
N TYR A 108 21.00 -14.72 10.73
CA TYR A 108 21.36 -13.36 11.14
C TYR A 108 22.63 -13.38 11.99
N GLY A 109 23.22 -12.19 12.17
CA GLY A 109 24.36 -11.99 13.05
C GLY A 109 24.04 -12.34 14.50
N THR A 110 25.07 -12.59 15.29
CA THR A 110 24.97 -12.82 16.73
C THR A 110 24.66 -11.51 17.48
N PRO A 111 24.22 -11.54 18.75
CA PRO A 111 24.09 -10.32 19.57
C PRO A 111 25.37 -9.48 19.59
N GLY A 112 26.56 -10.10 19.67
CA GLY A 112 27.83 -9.37 19.59
C GLY A 112 28.11 -8.75 18.22
N ASP A 113 27.58 -9.32 17.11
CA ASP A 113 27.59 -8.70 15.79
C ASP A 113 26.71 -7.43 15.77
N PHE A 114 25.54 -7.51 16.41
CA PHE A 114 24.62 -6.38 16.50
C PHE A 114 25.22 -5.23 17.32
N GLU A 115 25.91 -5.52 18.42
CA GLU A 115 26.64 -4.50 19.18
C GLU A 115 27.72 -3.81 18.34
N ARG A 116 28.50 -4.59 17.57
CA ARG A 116 29.50 -4.02 16.64
C ARG A 116 28.86 -3.19 15.54
N ALA A 117 27.74 -3.63 15.00
CA ALA A 117 26.96 -2.87 14.03
C ALA A 117 26.52 -1.51 14.59
N ILE A 118 25.99 -1.48 15.81
CA ILE A 118 25.56 -0.25 16.49
C ILE A 118 26.74 0.70 16.70
N GLN A 119 27.91 0.20 17.11
CA GLN A 119 29.11 1.02 17.27
C GLN A 119 29.61 1.59 15.93
N GLU A 120 29.59 0.77 14.85
CA GLU A 120 29.96 1.24 13.52
C GLU A 120 28.97 2.31 13.01
N LEU A 121 27.66 2.16 13.23
CA LEU A 121 26.65 3.17 12.90
C LEU A 121 26.93 4.48 13.65
N ARG A 122 27.19 4.43 14.97
CA ARG A 122 27.53 5.63 15.75
C ARG A 122 28.77 6.35 15.22
N THR A 123 29.80 5.57 14.84
CA THR A 123 31.03 6.13 14.26
C THR A 123 30.78 6.73 12.89
N THR A 124 29.98 6.04 12.05
CA THR A 124 29.69 6.46 10.67
C THR A 124 28.90 7.76 10.61
N PHE A 125 27.94 7.93 11.50
CA PHE A 125 27.09 9.13 11.53
C PHE A 125 27.71 10.28 12.35
N GLY A 126 28.54 9.99 13.33
CA GLY A 126 29.25 10.99 14.14
C GLY A 126 28.37 11.93 14.97
N CYS A 127 27.05 11.91 14.78
CA CYS A 127 26.06 12.68 15.51
C CYS A 127 25.32 11.78 16.51
N LYS A 128 25.21 12.22 17.76
CA LYS A 128 24.56 11.43 18.81
C LYS A 128 23.08 11.18 18.55
N ASP A 129 22.42 12.15 17.90
CA ASP A 129 20.99 12.10 17.62
C ASP A 129 20.63 11.26 16.38
N ALA A 130 21.63 10.92 15.55
CA ALA A 130 21.41 10.11 14.35
C ALA A 130 21.24 8.61 14.64
N VAL A 131 21.69 8.11 15.80
CA VAL A 131 21.66 6.68 16.17
C VAL A 131 21.25 6.53 17.63
N SER A 132 20.06 6.02 17.87
CA SER A 132 19.51 5.88 19.22
C SER A 132 19.33 4.43 19.64
N THR A 133 19.66 4.16 20.90
CA THR A 133 19.35 2.92 21.64
C THR A 133 18.54 3.25 22.91
N ASP A 134 17.97 4.45 23.00
CA ASP A 134 17.11 4.83 24.11
C ASP A 134 15.88 3.94 24.17
N PRO A 135 15.56 3.31 25.33
CA PRO A 135 14.44 2.38 25.46
C PRO A 135 13.08 2.98 25.05
N ASN A 136 12.85 4.27 25.32
CA ASN A 136 11.59 4.93 24.96
C ASN A 136 11.48 5.10 23.42
N ILE A 137 12.59 5.48 22.79
CA ILE A 137 12.65 5.58 21.33
C ILE A 137 12.47 4.20 20.69
N LEU A 138 13.15 3.17 21.19
CA LEU A 138 12.97 1.80 20.71
C LEU A 138 11.52 1.32 20.88
N HIS A 139 10.88 1.67 22.00
CA HIS A 139 9.49 1.31 22.26
C HIS A 139 8.56 1.94 21.22
N VAL A 140 8.63 3.23 21.00
CA VAL A 140 7.79 3.95 20.01
C VAL A 140 7.95 3.36 18.60
N HIS A 141 9.15 2.92 18.23
CA HIS A 141 9.43 2.33 16.92
C HIS A 141 9.09 0.83 16.81
N GLY A 142 8.61 0.22 17.89
CA GLY A 142 8.22 -1.19 17.90
C GLY A 142 6.76 -1.41 18.30
N PHE A 143 6.00 -0.36 18.61
CA PHE A 143 4.63 -0.47 19.12
C PHE A 143 3.71 0.53 18.42
N SER A 144 2.42 0.24 18.41
CA SER A 144 1.38 1.15 17.96
C SER A 144 0.14 0.94 18.82
N GLU A 145 -0.52 2.02 19.18
CA GLU A 145 -1.82 1.97 19.85
C GLU A 145 -2.96 1.76 18.84
N ASN A 146 -2.69 1.97 17.55
CA ASN A 146 -3.69 1.93 16.49
C ASN A 146 -3.88 0.52 15.88
N ASP A 147 -3.03 -0.45 16.22
CA ASP A 147 -3.16 -1.82 15.74
C ASP A 147 -3.20 -2.84 16.90
N TYR A 148 -3.71 -4.05 16.63
CA TYR A 148 -3.87 -5.11 17.61
C TYR A 148 -2.67 -6.03 17.74
N HIS A 149 -1.67 -5.91 16.88
CA HIS A 149 -0.51 -6.79 16.85
C HIS A 149 0.39 -6.59 18.08
N PRO A 150 1.00 -7.65 18.61
CA PRO A 150 1.98 -7.50 19.68
C PRO A 150 3.17 -6.67 19.21
N GLY A 151 3.68 -5.82 20.10
CA GLY A 151 4.85 -5.00 19.82
C GLY A 151 6.13 -5.83 19.72
N SER A 152 7.10 -5.32 18.96
CA SER A 152 8.46 -5.85 18.87
C SER A 152 9.43 -4.71 18.58
N ALA A 153 10.24 -4.36 19.59
CA ALA A 153 11.17 -3.25 19.49
C ALA A 153 12.41 -3.60 18.64
N PRO A 154 12.95 -2.65 17.87
CA PRO A 154 14.25 -2.79 17.23
C PRO A 154 15.40 -2.76 18.26
N SER A 155 16.61 -3.16 17.84
CA SER A 155 17.84 -3.04 18.68
C SER A 155 18.42 -1.62 18.64
N VAL A 156 18.16 -0.88 17.56
CA VAL A 156 18.64 0.48 17.32
C VAL A 156 17.72 1.19 16.33
N VAL A 157 17.53 2.49 16.52
CA VAL A 157 16.89 3.38 15.55
C VAL A 157 17.95 4.28 14.92
N VAL A 158 17.92 4.42 13.60
CA VAL A 158 18.79 5.33 12.84
C VAL A 158 17.92 6.33 12.10
N PHE A 159 18.28 7.61 12.17
CA PHE A 159 17.59 8.75 11.58
C PHE A 159 18.40 9.34 10.40
N PRO A 160 18.34 8.75 9.19
CA PRO A 160 19.03 9.25 8.02
C PRO A 160 18.43 10.57 7.54
N GLN A 161 19.25 11.41 6.90
CA GLN A 161 18.83 12.70 6.31
C GLN A 161 18.93 12.70 4.78
N SER A 162 19.52 11.66 4.20
CA SER A 162 19.75 11.53 2.76
C SER A 162 19.71 10.07 2.30
N THR A 163 19.59 9.88 0.99
CA THR A 163 19.71 8.55 0.35
C THR A 163 21.06 7.91 0.66
N GLU A 164 22.14 8.71 0.68
CA GLU A 164 23.50 8.25 1.00
C GLU A 164 23.61 7.74 2.43
N ASP A 165 22.89 8.34 3.37
CA ASP A 165 22.84 7.86 4.76
C ASP A 165 22.14 6.51 4.85
N VAL A 166 21.03 6.31 4.12
CA VAL A 166 20.36 5.01 4.03
C VAL A 166 21.30 3.95 3.45
N VAL A 167 22.10 4.30 2.42
CA VAL A 167 23.14 3.40 1.86
C VAL A 167 24.16 2.99 2.92
N LYS A 168 24.62 3.93 3.77
CA LYS A 168 25.55 3.62 4.87
C LYS A 168 24.94 2.61 5.85
N VAL A 169 23.67 2.82 6.24
CA VAL A 169 22.95 1.88 7.13
C VAL A 169 22.85 0.51 6.50
N VAL A 170 22.44 0.43 5.23
CA VAL A 170 22.30 -0.84 4.50
C VAL A 170 23.64 -1.60 4.39
N LYS A 171 24.74 -0.90 4.17
CA LYS A 171 26.08 -1.51 4.15
C LYS A 171 26.46 -2.14 5.50
N VAL A 172 26.19 -1.43 6.60
CA VAL A 172 26.40 -1.98 7.95
C VAL A 172 25.49 -3.17 8.21
N ALA A 173 24.21 -3.08 7.87
CA ALA A 173 23.25 -4.17 7.98
C ALA A 173 23.72 -5.44 7.24
N ASN A 174 24.20 -5.29 6.00
CA ASN A 174 24.75 -6.40 5.22
C ASN A 174 25.99 -7.01 5.84
N LYS A 175 26.93 -6.16 6.32
CA LYS A 175 28.20 -6.60 6.93
C LYS A 175 27.96 -7.48 8.15
N TYR A 176 27.03 -7.09 9.01
CA TYR A 176 26.74 -7.76 10.27
C TYR A 176 25.51 -8.68 10.21
N LYS A 177 24.90 -8.87 9.03
CA LYS A 177 23.66 -9.65 8.85
C LYS A 177 22.55 -9.22 9.84
N MET A 178 22.41 -7.93 10.04
CA MET A 178 21.44 -7.34 10.96
C MET A 178 20.18 -6.93 10.18
N PRO A 179 18.98 -7.44 10.50
CA PRO A 179 17.74 -7.08 9.81
C PRO A 179 17.47 -5.57 9.84
N VAL A 180 16.80 -5.07 8.81
CA VAL A 180 16.35 -3.68 8.74
C VAL A 180 14.84 -3.60 8.61
N THR A 181 14.22 -2.66 9.30
CA THR A 181 12.79 -2.36 9.22
C THR A 181 12.64 -0.87 8.89
N PRO A 182 12.05 -0.50 7.74
CA PRO A 182 11.77 0.89 7.44
C PRO A 182 10.62 1.41 8.29
N TYR A 183 10.72 2.66 8.70
CA TYR A 183 9.74 3.38 9.50
C TYR A 183 9.58 4.80 8.95
N SER A 184 8.38 5.37 9.05
CA SER A 184 8.14 6.77 8.72
C SER A 184 6.87 7.27 9.42
N GLY A 185 5.72 7.42 8.74
CA GLY A 185 4.48 7.92 9.33
C GLY A 185 3.84 7.04 10.41
N ALA A 186 4.21 5.77 10.51
CA ALA A 186 3.74 4.76 11.48
C ALA A 186 2.20 4.61 11.58
N THR A 187 1.48 4.93 10.50
CA THR A 187 0.01 4.87 10.44
C THR A 187 -0.54 3.50 10.03
N SER A 188 0.32 2.53 9.72
CA SER A 188 -0.09 1.20 9.26
C SER A 188 -0.72 0.36 10.39
N LEU A 189 -1.69 -0.50 10.01
CA LEU A 189 -2.55 -1.26 10.95
C LEU A 189 -2.27 -2.77 10.97
N GLU A 190 -1.31 -3.27 10.16
CA GLU A 190 -1.03 -4.70 10.00
C GLU A 190 0.39 -5.08 10.47
N GLY A 191 0.97 -4.28 11.39
CA GLY A 191 2.26 -4.57 12.01
C GLY A 191 3.49 -4.40 11.10
N HIS A 192 3.44 -3.57 10.08
CA HIS A 192 4.48 -3.40 9.05
C HIS A 192 5.84 -2.99 9.60
N PHE A 193 5.88 -2.13 10.62
CA PHE A 193 7.12 -1.60 11.19
C PHE A 193 7.57 -2.32 12.47
N ARG A 194 6.96 -3.45 12.83
CA ARG A 194 7.44 -4.29 13.94
C ARG A 194 8.80 -4.89 13.60
N ALA A 195 9.78 -4.76 14.48
CA ALA A 195 11.06 -5.45 14.29
C ALA A 195 10.85 -6.97 14.33
N PRO A 196 11.70 -7.78 13.67
CA PRO A 196 11.71 -9.22 13.89
C PRO A 196 12.12 -9.55 15.32
N SER A 197 11.77 -10.75 15.82
CA SER A 197 12.05 -11.17 17.21
C SER A 197 13.53 -11.13 17.61
N VAL A 198 14.42 -11.17 16.64
CA VAL A 198 15.88 -11.03 16.86
C VAL A 198 16.31 -9.57 17.04
N GLY A 199 15.39 -8.61 16.92
CA GLY A 199 15.71 -7.19 16.85
C GLY A 199 16.12 -6.74 15.45
N GLY A 200 17.00 -5.75 15.36
CA GLY A 200 17.45 -5.22 14.08
C GLY A 200 17.58 -3.68 14.10
N ILE A 201 17.82 -3.11 12.94
CA ILE A 201 17.90 -1.67 12.72
C ILE A 201 16.54 -1.15 12.26
N CYS A 202 15.94 -0.23 12.99
CA CYS A 202 14.86 0.59 12.47
C CYS A 202 15.44 1.79 11.73
N ILE A 203 15.05 2.00 10.48
CA ILE A 203 15.44 3.15 9.68
C ILE A 203 14.28 4.12 9.64
N ASP A 204 14.36 5.17 10.43
CA ASP A 204 13.32 6.19 10.51
C ASP A 204 13.55 7.28 9.45
N LEU A 205 12.70 7.26 8.43
CA LEU A 205 12.73 8.18 7.29
C LEU A 205 11.88 9.44 7.54
N SER A 206 11.27 9.60 8.71
CA SER A 206 10.36 10.74 8.98
C SER A 206 11.04 12.10 8.85
N GLY A 207 12.35 12.17 9.11
CA GLY A 207 13.16 13.38 8.91
C GLY A 207 13.58 13.64 7.45
N MET A 208 13.28 12.73 6.52
CA MET A 208 13.48 12.91 5.07
C MET A 208 12.15 13.38 4.44
N ASP A 209 11.72 14.58 4.78
CA ASP A 209 10.36 15.11 4.54
C ASP A 209 10.28 16.24 3.52
N ARG A 210 11.39 16.59 2.87
CA ARG A 210 11.47 17.76 1.99
C ARG A 210 10.77 17.55 0.66
N ILE A 211 10.05 18.58 0.21
CA ILE A 211 9.67 18.78 -1.18
C ILE A 211 10.92 19.26 -1.92
N LEU A 212 11.39 18.50 -2.90
CA LEU A 212 12.63 18.77 -3.63
C LEU A 212 12.39 19.66 -4.85
N GLU A 213 11.35 19.33 -5.64
CA GLU A 213 11.02 20.05 -6.87
C GLU A 213 9.50 20.07 -7.08
N ILE A 214 8.95 21.16 -7.61
CA ILE A 214 7.55 21.28 -8.02
C ILE A 214 7.54 21.65 -9.50
N HIS A 215 6.90 20.81 -10.32
CA HIS A 215 6.78 21.02 -11.76
C HIS A 215 5.30 21.29 -12.10
N GLU A 216 4.86 22.51 -11.88
CA GLU A 216 3.46 22.90 -12.06
C GLU A 216 2.96 22.63 -13.48
N ALA A 217 3.74 22.99 -14.50
CA ALA A 217 3.39 22.78 -15.91
C ALA A 217 3.21 21.29 -16.29
N ASP A 218 3.92 20.39 -15.60
CA ASP A 218 3.84 18.94 -15.80
C ASP A 218 2.86 18.27 -14.85
N SER A 219 2.36 19.02 -13.86
CA SER A 219 1.50 18.51 -12.76
C SER A 219 2.15 17.33 -12.04
N ASP A 220 3.39 17.50 -11.59
CA ASP A 220 4.11 16.55 -10.76
C ASP A 220 5.03 17.24 -9.76
N LEU A 221 5.49 16.49 -8.77
CA LEU A 221 6.30 16.95 -7.67
C LEU A 221 7.29 15.87 -7.26
N VAL A 222 8.52 16.25 -6.95
CA VAL A 222 9.55 15.37 -6.38
C VAL A 222 9.67 15.64 -4.89
N CYS A 223 9.59 14.61 -4.07
CA CYS A 223 9.75 14.72 -2.62
C CYS A 223 10.50 13.53 -2.03
N GLN A 224 11.00 13.71 -0.81
CA GLN A 224 11.55 12.64 0.00
C GLN A 224 10.45 11.75 0.58
N ALA A 225 10.80 10.52 0.98
CA ALA A 225 9.86 9.48 1.39
C ALA A 225 9.08 9.81 2.67
N GLY A 226 9.66 10.61 3.57
CA GLY A 226 9.04 11.07 4.82
C GLY A 226 8.05 12.23 4.66
N ALA A 227 7.96 12.85 3.47
CA ALA A 227 6.99 13.91 3.21
C ALA A 227 5.56 13.41 3.39
N ARG A 228 4.74 14.13 4.14
CA ARG A 228 3.34 13.79 4.38
C ARG A 228 2.48 14.32 3.24
N TRP A 229 1.52 13.53 2.79
CA TRP A 229 0.63 13.95 1.70
C TRP A 229 -0.18 15.22 2.04
N GLN A 230 -0.53 15.41 3.31
CA GLN A 230 -1.24 16.61 3.78
C GLN A 230 -0.37 17.86 3.68
N ASP A 231 0.88 17.79 4.13
CA ASP A 231 1.82 18.91 4.11
C ASP A 231 2.17 19.33 2.68
N ILE A 232 2.25 18.34 1.77
CA ILE A 232 2.38 18.60 0.32
C ILE A 232 1.19 19.39 -0.20
N ASN A 233 -0.04 18.96 0.11
CA ASN A 233 -1.25 19.62 -0.37
C ASN A 233 -1.41 21.02 0.26
N GLU A 234 -1.06 21.20 1.53
CA GLU A 234 -1.04 22.51 2.17
C GLU A 234 0.00 23.45 1.54
N THR A 235 1.22 22.95 1.32
CA THR A 235 2.27 23.71 0.63
C THR A 235 1.86 24.17 -0.76
N LEU A 236 1.20 23.30 -1.55
CA LEU A 236 0.69 23.67 -2.88
C LEU A 236 -0.37 24.77 -2.78
N LYS A 237 -1.29 24.64 -1.82
CA LYS A 237 -2.33 25.63 -1.55
C LYS A 237 -1.76 26.98 -1.13
N GLU A 238 -0.81 27.01 -0.19
CA GLU A 238 -0.12 28.23 0.28
C GLU A 238 0.63 28.95 -0.84
N LYS A 239 1.20 28.19 -1.79
CA LYS A 239 1.87 28.74 -2.97
C LYS A 239 0.90 29.20 -4.05
N GLY A 240 -0.42 29.02 -3.87
CA GLY A 240 -1.44 29.37 -4.88
C GLY A 240 -1.43 28.44 -6.09
N ILE A 241 -0.82 27.27 -6.02
CA ILE A 241 -0.76 26.28 -7.08
C ILE A 241 -2.08 25.48 -7.07
N PRO A 242 -2.91 25.53 -8.14
CA PRO A 242 -4.24 24.93 -8.17
C PRO A 242 -4.20 23.40 -8.43
N LEU A 243 -3.24 22.72 -7.82
CA LEU A 243 -3.00 21.28 -7.93
C LEU A 243 -3.00 20.64 -6.55
N PHE A 244 -3.29 19.34 -6.48
CA PHE A 244 -3.15 18.55 -5.25
C PHE A 244 -2.80 17.09 -5.55
N PHE A 245 -2.22 16.41 -4.56
CA PHE A 245 -2.03 14.97 -4.58
C PHE A 245 -3.31 14.29 -4.06
N PRO A 246 -3.97 13.42 -4.85
CA PRO A 246 -5.35 13.03 -4.56
C PRO A 246 -5.50 11.81 -3.66
N LEU A 247 -4.43 11.03 -3.41
CA LEU A 247 -4.53 9.89 -2.49
C LEU A 247 -4.58 10.41 -1.05
N ASP A 248 -5.59 10.00 -0.29
CA ASP A 248 -5.94 10.56 1.01
C ASP A 248 -6.14 9.49 2.12
N PRO A 249 -5.14 8.62 2.36
CA PRO A 249 -5.20 7.70 3.50
C PRO A 249 -5.25 8.46 4.83
N GLY A 250 -5.23 7.72 5.94
CA GLY A 250 -5.25 8.30 7.27
C GLY A 250 -4.23 9.43 7.47
N PRO A 251 -4.54 10.41 8.34
CA PRO A 251 -3.66 11.53 8.65
C PRO A 251 -2.27 11.05 9.09
N GLY A 252 -1.23 11.80 8.69
CA GLY A 252 0.16 11.48 9.03
C GLY A 252 0.84 10.46 8.10
N ALA A 253 0.13 9.88 7.15
CA ALA A 253 0.73 8.98 6.16
C ALA A 253 1.76 9.72 5.28
N THR A 254 2.92 9.10 5.08
CA THR A 254 4.04 9.63 4.32
C THR A 254 4.12 9.00 2.94
N ILE A 255 4.69 9.71 1.97
CA ILE A 255 4.78 9.26 0.58
C ILE A 255 5.47 7.89 0.44
N GLY A 256 6.57 7.66 1.17
CA GLY A 256 7.24 6.35 1.19
C GLY A 256 6.40 5.26 1.81
N GLY A 257 5.67 5.55 2.90
CA GLY A 257 4.74 4.63 3.54
C GLY A 257 3.57 4.28 2.64
N MET A 258 2.94 5.28 2.01
CA MET A 258 1.85 5.12 1.05
C MET A 258 2.24 4.24 -0.14
N MET A 259 3.46 4.45 -0.66
CA MET A 259 4.01 3.60 -1.71
C MET A 259 4.24 2.18 -1.18
N GLY A 260 4.86 2.05 0.00
CA GLY A 260 5.18 0.76 0.61
C GLY A 260 3.97 -0.13 0.87
N THR A 261 2.85 0.42 1.33
CA THR A 261 1.61 -0.34 1.58
C THR A 261 0.72 -0.48 0.35
N GLY A 262 0.88 0.40 -0.66
CA GLY A 262 -0.01 0.42 -1.83
C GLY A 262 -1.40 0.94 -1.48
N CYS A 263 -1.48 1.89 -0.55
CA CYS A 263 -2.71 2.44 0.03
C CYS A 263 -3.66 3.10 -0.96
N SER A 264 -4.84 3.47 -0.49
CA SER A 264 -5.81 4.26 -1.24
C SER A 264 -6.39 5.42 -0.40
N GLY A 265 -7.63 5.35 0.04
CA GLY A 265 -8.36 6.37 0.77
C GLY A 265 -9.72 6.69 0.14
N THR A 266 -10.40 7.71 0.67
CA THR A 266 -11.77 8.05 0.27
C THR A 266 -11.90 8.50 -1.19
N ASN A 267 -10.83 9.04 -1.75
CA ASN A 267 -10.79 9.53 -3.13
C ASN A 267 -10.56 8.42 -4.19
N ALA A 268 -10.38 7.16 -3.77
CA ALA A 268 -9.99 6.07 -4.66
C ALA A 268 -11.00 5.83 -5.79
N VAL A 269 -12.30 5.94 -5.52
CA VAL A 269 -13.36 5.77 -6.53
C VAL A 269 -13.17 6.68 -7.75
N ARG A 270 -12.57 7.85 -7.57
CA ARG A 270 -12.30 8.80 -8.66
C ARG A 270 -10.87 8.71 -9.20
N TYR A 271 -9.91 8.55 -8.33
CA TYR A 271 -8.50 8.69 -8.66
C TYR A 271 -7.74 7.36 -8.66
N GLY A 272 -8.38 6.27 -8.19
CA GLY A 272 -7.70 5.00 -8.00
C GLY A 272 -6.78 4.99 -6.78
N THR A 273 -6.00 3.94 -6.66
CA THR A 273 -5.11 3.67 -5.51
C THR A 273 -3.67 4.05 -5.82
N ALA A 274 -2.75 3.87 -4.86
CA ALA A 274 -1.32 3.98 -5.06
C ALA A 274 -0.78 3.09 -6.20
N LYS A 275 -1.46 1.97 -6.50
CA LYS A 275 -1.15 1.08 -7.63
C LYS A 275 -1.52 1.68 -9.00
N GLY A 276 -2.25 2.81 -9.04
CA GLY A 276 -2.50 3.61 -10.24
C GLY A 276 -1.24 4.36 -10.72
N GLU A 277 -1.44 5.44 -11.48
CA GLU A 277 -0.35 6.22 -12.09
C GLU A 277 0.08 7.44 -11.24
N TRP A 278 -0.04 7.34 -9.91
CA TRP A 278 0.26 8.47 -9.00
C TRP A 278 1.73 8.53 -8.59
N PHE A 279 2.43 7.41 -8.61
CA PHE A 279 3.88 7.34 -8.43
C PHE A 279 4.54 7.18 -9.80
N LEU A 280 5.13 8.26 -10.32
CA LEU A 280 5.79 8.23 -11.63
C LEU A 280 7.13 7.48 -11.58
N ASN A 281 7.90 7.68 -10.54
CA ASN A 281 9.14 6.93 -10.26
C ASN A 281 9.49 7.02 -8.77
N ALA A 282 10.51 6.25 -8.39
CA ALA A 282 11.11 6.32 -7.06
C ALA A 282 12.64 6.19 -7.15
N THR A 283 13.34 6.81 -6.19
CA THR A 283 14.72 6.51 -5.84
C THR A 283 14.70 5.49 -4.71
N VAL A 284 15.36 4.34 -4.91
CA VAL A 284 15.29 3.20 -3.99
C VAL A 284 16.68 2.71 -3.67
N VAL A 285 16.96 2.47 -2.39
CA VAL A 285 18.15 1.76 -1.92
C VAL A 285 17.81 0.27 -1.84
N LEU A 286 18.47 -0.53 -2.68
CA LEU A 286 18.32 -1.98 -2.72
C LEU A 286 19.03 -2.68 -1.56
N PRO A 287 18.69 -3.93 -1.25
CA PRO A 287 19.42 -4.73 -0.25
C PRO A 287 20.91 -4.87 -0.50
N SER A 288 21.37 -4.77 -1.74
CA SER A 288 22.82 -4.69 -2.10
C SER A 288 23.51 -3.41 -1.63
N GLY A 289 22.75 -2.36 -1.29
CA GLY A 289 23.25 -1.00 -1.08
C GLY A 289 23.38 -0.18 -2.36
N GLU A 290 23.00 -0.72 -3.51
CA GLU A 290 22.89 0.01 -4.78
C GLU A 290 21.68 0.94 -4.74
N VAL A 291 21.85 2.15 -5.32
CA VAL A 291 20.77 3.12 -5.49
C VAL A 291 20.27 3.07 -6.92
N ILE A 292 18.98 2.83 -7.08
CA ILE A 292 18.34 2.85 -8.39
C ILE A 292 17.29 3.97 -8.46
N LYS A 293 17.11 4.54 -9.66
CA LYS A 293 15.92 5.30 -10.02
C LYS A 293 15.09 4.45 -10.95
N THR A 294 13.85 4.13 -10.56
CA THR A 294 13.05 3.10 -11.22
C THR A 294 12.70 3.43 -12.68
N ARG A 295 12.52 4.71 -13.01
CA ARG A 295 12.36 5.22 -14.39
C ARG A 295 12.53 6.75 -14.43
N ARG A 296 12.50 7.33 -15.62
CA ARG A 296 12.47 8.79 -15.80
C ARG A 296 11.10 9.36 -15.46
N ARG A 297 10.98 10.69 -15.32
CA ARG A 297 9.77 11.44 -14.92
C ARG A 297 8.66 11.47 -15.99
N ALA A 298 8.94 11.10 -17.24
CA ALA A 298 7.94 11.09 -18.29
C ALA A 298 6.71 10.25 -17.91
N ARG A 299 5.50 10.77 -18.15
CA ARG A 299 4.24 10.09 -17.80
C ARG A 299 4.05 8.74 -18.48
N LYS A 300 4.55 8.58 -19.71
CA LYS A 300 4.50 7.32 -20.47
C LYS A 300 5.90 6.80 -20.72
N SER A 301 6.08 5.50 -20.54
CA SER A 301 7.30 4.79 -20.92
C SER A 301 6.97 3.34 -21.27
N SER A 302 7.52 2.86 -22.38
CA SER A 302 7.51 1.45 -22.76
C SER A 302 8.94 0.84 -22.77
N ALA A 303 9.86 1.46 -22.01
CA ALA A 303 11.23 0.99 -21.85
C ALA A 303 11.29 -0.13 -20.79
N GLY A 304 10.89 -1.34 -21.18
CA GLY A 304 10.80 -2.50 -20.30
C GLY A 304 9.52 -2.52 -19.44
N PHE A 305 9.44 -3.47 -18.49
CA PHE A 305 8.35 -3.51 -17.53
C PHE A 305 8.53 -2.42 -16.45
N ASP A 306 7.43 -1.99 -15.83
CA ASP A 306 7.46 -0.90 -14.84
C ASP A 306 8.02 -1.35 -13.50
N VAL A 307 9.31 -1.09 -13.29
CA VAL A 307 10.02 -1.41 -12.04
C VAL A 307 9.46 -0.61 -10.84
N THR A 308 8.85 0.56 -11.06
CA THR A 308 8.22 1.34 -9.97
C THR A 308 7.13 0.51 -9.29
N LYS A 309 6.37 -0.28 -10.06
CA LYS A 309 5.29 -1.13 -9.55
C LYS A 309 5.77 -2.26 -8.64
N LEU A 310 7.04 -2.68 -8.71
CA LEU A 310 7.61 -3.68 -7.80
C LEU A 310 7.70 -3.17 -6.36
N PHE A 311 7.83 -1.86 -6.16
CA PHE A 311 7.98 -1.25 -4.83
C PHE A 311 6.67 -0.77 -4.24
N ILE A 312 5.59 -0.67 -5.06
CA ILE A 312 4.25 -0.32 -4.58
C ILE A 312 3.60 -1.57 -3.97
N GLY A 313 3.36 -1.52 -2.66
CA GLY A 313 2.88 -2.68 -1.90
C GLY A 313 3.96 -3.69 -1.53
N ALA A 314 5.25 -3.35 -1.70
CA ALA A 314 6.36 -4.22 -1.29
C ALA A 314 6.69 -4.14 0.21
N GLU A 315 6.09 -3.21 0.94
CA GLU A 315 6.19 -3.08 2.41
C GLU A 315 7.64 -3.01 2.94
N GLY A 316 8.53 -2.37 2.15
CA GLY A 316 9.95 -2.26 2.50
C GLY A 316 10.72 -3.57 2.43
N THR A 317 10.17 -4.62 1.84
CA THR A 317 10.82 -5.95 1.77
C THR A 317 11.77 -6.10 0.57
N LEU A 318 11.63 -5.25 -0.46
CA LEU A 318 12.44 -5.29 -1.69
C LEU A 318 13.46 -4.14 -1.78
N GLY A 319 13.30 -3.11 -0.98
CA GLY A 319 14.16 -1.93 -0.96
C GLY A 319 13.57 -0.83 -0.10
N ILE A 320 14.36 0.21 0.15
CA ILE A 320 13.95 1.38 0.92
C ILE A 320 13.78 2.54 -0.04
N VAL A 321 12.54 3.01 -0.20
CA VAL A 321 12.22 4.21 -0.98
C VAL A 321 12.71 5.43 -0.20
N THR A 322 13.54 6.27 -0.85
CA THR A 322 14.07 7.49 -0.26
C THR A 322 13.51 8.76 -0.89
N GLU A 323 13.11 8.68 -2.16
CA GLU A 323 12.46 9.77 -2.88
C GLU A 323 11.40 9.21 -3.83
N ALA A 324 10.39 10.01 -4.14
CA ALA A 324 9.40 9.70 -5.16
C ALA A 324 9.05 10.92 -6.00
N THR A 325 8.74 10.68 -7.28
CA THR A 325 8.04 11.65 -8.11
C THR A 325 6.57 11.28 -8.13
N ILE A 326 5.72 12.16 -7.61
CA ILE A 326 4.28 11.97 -7.54
C ILE A 326 3.57 12.85 -8.55
N ARG A 327 2.47 12.32 -9.11
CA ARG A 327 1.61 13.06 -10.02
C ARG A 327 0.60 13.89 -9.22
N LEU A 328 0.30 15.09 -9.70
CA LEU A 328 -0.71 15.98 -9.15
C LEU A 328 -1.92 16.07 -10.10
N THR A 329 -3.05 16.56 -9.56
CA THR A 329 -4.28 16.76 -10.31
C THR A 329 -4.89 18.12 -9.95
N PRO A 330 -5.67 18.77 -10.87
CA PRO A 330 -6.31 20.05 -10.57
C PRO A 330 -7.30 19.99 -9.41
N VAL A 331 -7.29 21.00 -8.57
CA VAL A 331 -8.33 21.25 -7.57
C VAL A 331 -9.61 21.68 -8.27
N LEU A 332 -10.70 20.97 -8.06
CA LEU A 332 -12.02 21.28 -8.62
C LEU A 332 -13.03 21.57 -7.50
N PRO A 333 -14.08 22.35 -7.77
CA PRO A 333 -15.17 22.55 -6.83
C PRO A 333 -15.80 21.24 -6.35
N THR A 334 -16.17 21.18 -5.08
CA THR A 334 -16.80 20.02 -4.44
C THR A 334 -17.99 20.42 -3.59
N THR A 335 -18.90 19.50 -3.33
CA THR A 335 -19.95 19.61 -2.31
C THR A 335 -20.24 18.24 -1.71
N VAL A 336 -20.91 18.21 -0.56
CA VAL A 336 -21.21 16.98 0.18
C VAL A 336 -22.71 16.82 0.34
N ALA A 337 -23.19 15.58 0.24
CA ALA A 337 -24.56 15.24 0.65
C ALA A 337 -24.55 13.98 1.52
N VAL A 338 -25.56 13.87 2.39
CA VAL A 338 -25.78 12.70 3.25
C VAL A 338 -27.22 12.22 3.07
N VAL A 339 -27.43 10.91 3.12
CA VAL A 339 -28.74 10.29 3.02
C VAL A 339 -28.79 9.02 3.88
N GLN A 340 -29.94 8.78 4.54
CA GLN A 340 -30.17 7.62 5.41
C GLN A 340 -30.90 6.51 4.66
N PHE A 341 -30.58 5.24 4.99
CA PHE A 341 -31.17 4.04 4.41
C PHE A 341 -31.78 3.11 5.45
N PRO A 342 -32.68 2.19 5.04
CA PRO A 342 -33.23 1.18 5.93
C PRO A 342 -32.20 0.15 6.41
N ASP A 343 -31.21 -0.15 5.59
CA ASP A 343 -30.13 -1.11 5.86
C ASP A 343 -28.91 -0.87 4.94
N VAL A 344 -27.76 -1.47 5.32
CA VAL A 344 -26.51 -1.37 4.56
C VAL A 344 -26.58 -1.94 3.14
N ARG A 345 -27.45 -2.94 2.90
CA ARG A 345 -27.64 -3.53 1.56
C ARG A 345 -28.24 -2.50 0.61
N ARG A 346 -29.32 -1.84 1.02
CA ARG A 346 -29.98 -0.79 0.23
C ARG A 346 -29.06 0.39 -0.03
N ALA A 347 -28.26 0.79 0.97
CA ALA A 347 -27.26 1.82 0.84
C ALA A 347 -26.23 1.46 -0.25
N THR A 348 -25.64 0.27 -0.19
CA THR A 348 -24.61 -0.18 -1.13
C THR A 348 -25.17 -0.42 -2.55
N GLU A 349 -26.40 -0.92 -2.70
CA GLU A 349 -27.10 -1.03 -3.98
C GLU A 349 -27.32 0.34 -4.62
N ALA A 350 -27.72 1.35 -3.84
CA ALA A 350 -27.91 2.72 -4.29
C ALA A 350 -26.58 3.34 -4.78
N ALA A 351 -25.51 3.19 -4.03
CA ALA A 351 -24.19 3.68 -4.42
C ALA A 351 -23.72 3.07 -5.74
N ASN A 352 -23.89 1.75 -5.92
CA ASN A 352 -23.55 1.05 -7.16
C ASN A 352 -24.35 1.57 -8.35
N GLU A 353 -25.64 1.90 -8.16
CA GLU A 353 -26.46 2.47 -9.23
C GLU A 353 -26.03 3.91 -9.57
N VAL A 354 -25.74 4.77 -8.57
CA VAL A 354 -25.25 6.13 -8.77
C VAL A 354 -23.96 6.12 -9.59
N LEU A 355 -23.01 5.28 -9.24
CA LEU A 355 -21.71 5.21 -9.95
C LEU A 355 -21.88 4.80 -11.41
N ARG A 356 -22.80 3.89 -11.72
CA ARG A 356 -23.09 3.45 -13.10
C ARG A 356 -23.76 4.52 -13.97
N GLN A 357 -24.31 5.58 -13.36
CA GLN A 357 -24.90 6.69 -14.09
C GLN A 357 -23.86 7.76 -14.52
N GLY A 358 -22.56 7.55 -14.22
CA GLY A 358 -21.51 8.47 -14.61
C GLY A 358 -21.56 9.82 -13.88
N VAL A 359 -22.12 9.83 -12.68
CA VAL A 359 -22.19 11.02 -11.82
C VAL A 359 -20.79 11.46 -11.41
N GLY A 360 -20.58 12.77 -11.29
CA GLY A 360 -19.30 13.35 -10.85
C GLY A 360 -19.01 13.10 -9.36
N ILE A 361 -18.81 11.83 -8.98
CA ILE A 361 -18.45 11.42 -7.62
C ILE A 361 -16.95 11.60 -7.41
N GLN A 362 -16.57 12.21 -6.29
CA GLN A 362 -15.20 12.18 -5.76
C GLN A 362 -15.05 11.09 -4.73
N CYS A 363 -16.01 10.96 -3.81
CA CYS A 363 -16.05 9.93 -2.78
C CYS A 363 -17.49 9.47 -2.55
N VAL A 364 -17.69 8.22 -2.18
CA VAL A 364 -18.95 7.68 -1.66
C VAL A 364 -18.65 6.71 -0.54
N GLU A 365 -19.15 7.07 0.65
CA GLU A 365 -18.77 6.43 1.91
C GLU A 365 -19.99 5.90 2.64
N LEU A 366 -19.92 4.63 3.06
CA LEU A 366 -20.91 4.01 3.95
C LEU A 366 -20.55 4.31 5.41
N CYS A 367 -21.55 4.59 6.21
CA CYS A 367 -21.49 4.63 7.66
C CYS A 367 -22.71 3.88 8.20
N ASP A 368 -22.51 2.82 8.99
CA ASP A 368 -23.62 2.08 9.55
C ASP A 368 -24.28 2.83 10.74
N ASP A 369 -25.40 2.31 11.23
CA ASP A 369 -26.15 2.91 12.34
C ASP A 369 -25.32 2.98 13.63
N GLU A 370 -24.51 1.96 13.93
CA GLU A 370 -23.62 1.97 15.10
C GLU A 370 -22.51 3.01 14.96
N PHE A 371 -21.99 3.25 13.75
CA PHE A 371 -21.06 4.36 13.51
C PHE A 371 -21.73 5.73 13.72
N MET A 372 -22.97 5.91 13.25
CA MET A 372 -23.71 7.16 13.45
C MET A 372 -23.99 7.43 14.94
N LYS A 373 -24.30 6.38 15.69
CA LYS A 373 -24.40 6.42 17.17
C LYS A 373 -23.05 6.76 17.83
N ALA A 374 -21.97 6.16 17.32
CA ALA A 374 -20.61 6.45 17.75
C ALA A 374 -20.24 7.92 17.57
N THR A 375 -20.57 8.50 16.42
CA THR A 375 -20.34 9.92 16.10
C THR A 375 -21.09 10.83 17.06
N ASN A 376 -22.36 10.51 17.38
CA ASN A 376 -23.13 11.25 18.38
C ASN A 376 -22.49 11.17 19.78
N LYS A 377 -21.98 9.99 20.17
CA LYS A 377 -21.34 9.76 21.47
C LYS A 377 -19.99 10.44 21.57
N TYR A 378 -19.21 10.47 20.50
CA TYR A 378 -17.90 11.14 20.44
C TYR A 378 -18.02 12.65 20.63
N GLY A 379 -19.14 13.24 20.20
CA GLY A 379 -19.53 14.61 20.55
C GLY A 379 -18.70 15.71 19.88
N GLN A 380 -17.98 15.41 18.80
CA GLN A 380 -17.24 16.41 18.01
C GLN A 380 -18.03 16.92 16.80
N SER A 381 -19.18 16.30 16.50
CA SER A 381 -20.06 16.74 15.42
C SER A 381 -20.79 18.05 15.78
N THR A 382 -20.97 18.93 14.79
CA THR A 382 -21.76 20.16 14.93
C THR A 382 -23.28 19.90 14.96
N ARG A 383 -23.70 18.65 14.77
CA ARG A 383 -25.09 18.23 14.73
C ARG A 383 -25.32 16.87 15.42
N LYS A 384 -26.58 16.58 15.74
CA LYS A 384 -27.00 15.24 16.16
C LYS A 384 -27.49 14.47 14.94
N TRP A 385 -26.89 13.33 14.67
CA TRP A 385 -27.22 12.47 13.55
C TRP A 385 -28.37 11.50 13.86
N PRO A 386 -29.24 11.18 12.87
CA PRO A 386 -30.05 9.97 12.95
C PRO A 386 -29.17 8.73 13.04
N GLU A 387 -29.45 7.83 13.98
CA GLU A 387 -28.71 6.57 14.16
C GLU A 387 -29.22 5.54 13.16
N LYS A 388 -28.84 5.71 11.89
CA LYS A 388 -29.27 4.88 10.74
C LYS A 388 -28.12 4.71 9.77
N ASP A 389 -28.13 3.62 9.02
CA ASP A 389 -27.21 3.38 7.93
C ASP A 389 -27.24 4.56 6.94
N SER A 390 -26.09 5.14 6.64
CA SER A 390 -26.00 6.40 5.92
C SER A 390 -24.94 6.35 4.80
N LEU A 391 -25.22 7.05 3.69
CA LEU A 391 -24.22 7.34 2.67
C LEU A 391 -23.81 8.80 2.73
N PHE A 392 -22.49 9.01 2.69
CA PHE A 392 -21.88 10.32 2.51
C PHE A 392 -21.35 10.40 1.07
N PHE A 393 -21.91 11.29 0.29
CA PHE A 393 -21.45 11.58 -1.09
C PHE A 393 -20.63 12.85 -1.09
N LYS A 394 -19.46 12.81 -1.73
CA LYS A 394 -18.72 14.01 -2.11
C LYS A 394 -18.70 14.10 -3.62
N PHE A 395 -19.36 15.11 -4.14
CA PHE A 395 -19.43 15.41 -5.56
C PHE A 395 -18.28 16.33 -5.95
N GLN A 396 -17.77 16.14 -7.15
CA GLN A 396 -16.75 17.01 -7.75
C GLN A 396 -17.10 17.30 -9.20
N GLY A 397 -16.95 18.56 -9.59
CA GLY A 397 -17.24 18.97 -10.95
C GLY A 397 -16.68 20.37 -11.28
N PRO A 398 -16.62 20.74 -12.56
CA PRO A 398 -16.02 22.00 -13.00
C PRO A 398 -16.84 23.24 -12.63
N THR A 399 -18.12 23.08 -12.31
CA THR A 399 -19.03 24.20 -12.03
C THR A 399 -20.00 23.87 -10.89
N PRO A 400 -20.54 24.90 -10.17
CA PRO A 400 -21.60 24.69 -9.19
C PRO A 400 -22.86 24.03 -9.77
N ARG A 401 -23.14 24.25 -11.06
CA ARG A 401 -24.29 23.66 -11.77
C ARG A 401 -24.09 22.13 -11.90
N SER A 402 -22.90 21.69 -12.32
CA SER A 402 -22.59 20.26 -12.46
C SER A 402 -22.65 19.53 -11.12
N LEU A 403 -22.30 20.20 -10.01
CA LEU A 403 -22.44 19.63 -8.66
C LEU A 403 -23.92 19.40 -8.29
N LYS A 404 -24.79 20.37 -8.56
CA LYS A 404 -26.23 20.26 -8.30
C LYS A 404 -26.88 19.17 -9.14
N GLU A 405 -26.54 19.09 -10.43
CA GLU A 405 -27.03 18.04 -11.35
C GLU A 405 -26.61 16.63 -10.85
N SER A 406 -25.36 16.48 -10.41
CA SER A 406 -24.84 15.24 -9.82
C SER A 406 -25.59 14.87 -8.54
N ALA A 407 -25.81 15.81 -7.63
CA ALA A 407 -26.52 15.60 -6.39
C ALA A 407 -28.01 15.21 -6.64
N GLU A 408 -28.66 15.82 -7.63
CA GLU A 408 -30.05 15.50 -7.98
C GLU A 408 -30.20 14.09 -8.55
N ILE A 409 -29.24 13.62 -9.35
CA ILE A 409 -29.24 12.24 -9.84
C ILE A 409 -29.05 11.28 -8.67
N ALA A 410 -28.08 11.54 -7.78
CA ALA A 410 -27.83 10.72 -6.61
C ALA A 410 -29.04 10.67 -5.66
N ARG A 411 -29.74 11.81 -5.48
CA ARG A 411 -30.97 11.88 -4.67
C ARG A 411 -32.07 10.95 -5.21
N ARG A 412 -32.35 11.03 -6.52
CA ARG A 412 -33.38 10.18 -7.15
C ARG A 412 -33.07 8.70 -7.05
N VAL A 413 -31.79 8.33 -7.23
CA VAL A 413 -31.37 6.94 -7.07
C VAL A 413 -31.48 6.50 -5.60
N ALA A 414 -31.05 7.34 -4.66
CA ALA A 414 -31.16 7.03 -3.23
C ALA A 414 -32.64 6.80 -2.82
N GLU A 415 -33.55 7.69 -3.21
CA GLU A 415 -35.00 7.57 -2.97
C GLU A 415 -35.59 6.27 -3.54
N LYS A 416 -35.18 5.86 -4.76
CA LYS A 416 -35.57 4.59 -5.39
C LYS A 416 -35.18 3.37 -4.53
N HIS A 417 -34.04 3.44 -3.83
CA HIS A 417 -33.55 2.39 -2.92
C HIS A 417 -34.04 2.55 -1.47
N GLY A 418 -35.02 3.42 -1.22
CA GLY A 418 -35.60 3.64 0.11
C GLY A 418 -34.82 4.66 0.95
N GLY A 419 -33.92 5.41 0.34
CA GLY A 419 -33.20 6.48 1.01
C GLY A 419 -34.12 7.62 1.43
N THR A 420 -33.88 8.18 2.60
CA THR A 420 -34.64 9.27 3.19
C THR A 420 -33.71 10.38 3.71
N GLY A 421 -34.24 11.58 3.84
CA GLY A 421 -33.46 12.69 4.44
C GLY A 421 -32.23 13.10 3.62
N PHE A 422 -32.32 13.05 2.27
CA PHE A 422 -31.20 13.51 1.44
C PHE A 422 -30.93 15.01 1.70
N GLU A 423 -29.76 15.29 2.26
CA GLU A 423 -29.35 16.64 2.64
C GLU A 423 -28.08 17.03 1.88
N LEU A 424 -28.17 18.04 1.02
CA LEU A 424 -27.03 18.64 0.32
C LEU A 424 -26.50 19.84 1.14
N ALA A 425 -25.20 19.89 1.36
CA ALA A 425 -24.56 21.00 2.05
C ALA A 425 -24.88 22.36 1.41
N ARG A 426 -25.25 23.33 2.22
CA ARG A 426 -25.67 24.69 1.80
C ARG A 426 -24.49 25.57 1.39
N ASN A 427 -23.31 25.29 1.95
CA ASN A 427 -22.07 26.04 1.73
C ASN A 427 -20.84 25.15 1.99
N GLU A 428 -19.65 25.68 1.71
CA GLU A 428 -18.38 24.97 1.85
C GLU A 428 -18.07 24.57 3.31
N GLN A 429 -18.43 25.42 4.29
CA GLN A 429 -18.20 25.10 5.70
C GLN A 429 -19.04 23.89 6.13
N GLU A 430 -20.32 23.87 5.80
CA GLU A 430 -21.18 22.73 6.10
C GLU A 430 -20.70 21.46 5.39
N ALA A 431 -20.24 21.57 4.14
CA ALA A 431 -19.64 20.44 3.43
C ALA A 431 -18.39 19.90 4.15
N ALA A 432 -17.55 20.79 4.66
CA ALA A 432 -16.37 20.43 5.44
C ALA A 432 -16.74 19.74 6.77
N ASP A 433 -17.74 20.27 7.51
CA ASP A 433 -18.22 19.70 8.77
C ASP A 433 -18.79 18.30 8.58
N LEU A 434 -19.66 18.11 7.57
CA LEU A 434 -20.22 16.82 7.22
C LEU A 434 -19.13 15.80 6.90
N TRP A 435 -18.11 16.22 6.14
CA TRP A 435 -17.01 15.33 5.76
C TRP A 435 -16.07 15.02 6.93
N GLN A 436 -15.92 15.94 7.87
CA GLN A 436 -15.12 15.74 9.08
C GLN A 436 -15.70 14.64 9.97
N ASP A 437 -17.02 14.58 10.11
CA ASP A 437 -17.69 13.51 10.87
C ASP A 437 -17.34 12.13 10.32
N ARG A 438 -17.35 11.95 8.98
CA ARG A 438 -16.91 10.71 8.35
C ARG A 438 -15.41 10.43 8.57
N LYS A 439 -14.54 11.44 8.52
CA LYS A 439 -13.10 11.28 8.75
C LYS A 439 -12.74 10.83 10.16
N ASN A 440 -13.54 11.13 11.14
CA ASN A 440 -13.32 10.74 12.53
C ASN A 440 -13.66 9.27 12.85
N ALA A 441 -13.82 8.41 11.83
CA ALA A 441 -14.35 7.06 11.95
C ALA A 441 -13.68 6.19 13.04
N LEU A 442 -12.35 6.16 13.07
CA LEU A 442 -11.62 5.38 14.07
C LEU A 442 -11.87 5.88 15.49
N TYR A 443 -11.72 7.20 15.70
CA TYR A 443 -11.86 7.80 17.03
C TYR A 443 -13.29 7.76 17.53
N SER A 444 -14.27 8.00 16.64
CA SER A 444 -15.69 7.90 16.97
C SER A 444 -16.05 6.46 17.37
N GLY A 445 -15.58 5.46 16.60
CA GLY A 445 -15.81 4.07 16.92
C GLY A 445 -15.27 3.68 18.29
N LEU A 446 -14.00 3.99 18.58
CA LEU A 446 -13.38 3.70 19.89
C LEU A 446 -14.11 4.36 21.06
N ALA A 447 -14.78 5.50 20.85
CA ALA A 447 -15.58 6.16 21.89
C ALA A 447 -16.83 5.35 22.32
N LEU A 448 -17.28 4.35 21.52
CA LEU A 448 -18.39 3.47 21.93
C LEU A 448 -18.03 2.60 23.14
N LEU A 449 -16.77 2.20 23.26
CA LEU A 449 -16.33 1.32 24.33
C LEU A 449 -15.05 1.88 24.98
N GLU A 450 -15.20 2.75 25.98
CA GLU A 450 -14.10 3.39 26.67
C GLU A 450 -13.08 2.38 27.22
N GLY A 451 -11.78 2.63 27.00
CA GLY A 451 -10.68 1.75 27.42
C GLY A 451 -10.53 0.48 26.57
N SER A 452 -11.24 0.38 25.44
CA SER A 452 -11.06 -0.71 24.49
C SER A 452 -9.86 -0.47 23.58
N ARG A 453 -9.34 -1.59 23.02
CA ARG A 453 -8.54 -1.59 21.80
C ARG A 453 -9.46 -1.87 20.61
N GLY A 454 -9.02 -1.48 19.42
CA GLY A 454 -9.76 -1.70 18.19
C GLY A 454 -8.97 -2.55 17.19
N TRP A 455 -9.69 -3.41 16.45
CA TRP A 455 -9.17 -4.05 15.26
C TRP A 455 -9.92 -3.50 14.05
N SER A 456 -9.25 -2.64 13.29
CA SER A 456 -9.76 -2.16 12.01
C SER A 456 -9.46 -3.19 10.92
N THR A 457 -10.50 -3.73 10.31
CA THR A 457 -10.40 -4.70 9.22
C THR A 457 -10.35 -4.01 7.87
N ASP A 458 -10.10 -4.79 6.81
CA ASP A 458 -9.97 -4.23 5.46
C ASP A 458 -10.13 -5.35 4.43
N VAL A 459 -11.28 -5.40 3.78
CA VAL A 459 -11.57 -6.33 2.68
C VAL A 459 -12.15 -5.58 1.50
N CYS A 460 -11.95 -6.11 0.30
CA CYS A 460 -12.51 -5.52 -0.92
C CYS A 460 -13.00 -6.64 -1.84
N VAL A 461 -14.14 -6.39 -2.52
CA VAL A 461 -14.76 -7.32 -3.47
C VAL A 461 -15.22 -6.59 -4.73
N PRO A 462 -15.48 -7.32 -5.84
CA PRO A 462 -16.15 -6.71 -6.98
C PRO A 462 -17.43 -6.00 -6.54
N MET A 463 -17.68 -4.79 -7.08
CA MET A 463 -18.78 -3.91 -6.68
C MET A 463 -20.13 -4.59 -6.60
N SER A 464 -20.43 -5.53 -7.50
CA SER A 464 -21.69 -6.29 -7.51
C SER A 464 -21.84 -7.25 -6.32
N ARG A 465 -20.73 -7.58 -5.64
CA ARG A 465 -20.71 -8.48 -4.47
C ARG A 465 -20.72 -7.73 -3.14
N LEU A 466 -20.44 -6.44 -3.18
CA LEU A 466 -20.34 -5.62 -1.98
C LEU A 466 -21.62 -5.60 -1.13
N PRO A 467 -22.85 -5.44 -1.69
CA PRO A 467 -24.07 -5.46 -0.89
C PRO A 467 -24.28 -6.77 -0.10
N GLN A 468 -23.91 -7.91 -0.70
CA GLN A 468 -23.94 -9.20 -0.04
C GLN A 468 -22.91 -9.25 1.11
N LEU A 469 -21.66 -8.93 0.82
CA LEU A 469 -20.56 -9.04 1.77
C LEU A 469 -20.78 -8.17 3.01
N VAL A 470 -21.15 -6.89 2.82
CA VAL A 470 -21.39 -5.96 3.95
C VAL A 470 -22.55 -6.43 4.81
N TYR A 471 -23.66 -6.82 4.18
CA TYR A 471 -24.85 -7.28 4.90
C TYR A 471 -24.59 -8.55 5.72
N GLU A 472 -23.97 -9.57 5.12
CA GLU A 472 -23.63 -10.82 5.80
C GLU A 472 -22.60 -10.60 6.91
N THR A 473 -21.64 -9.71 6.70
CA THR A 473 -20.65 -9.37 7.71
C THR A 473 -21.28 -8.65 8.89
N LYS A 474 -22.15 -7.65 8.66
CA LYS A 474 -22.84 -6.95 9.74
C LYS A 474 -23.63 -7.91 10.61
N LYS A 475 -24.39 -8.84 10.02
CA LYS A 475 -25.11 -9.89 10.76
C LYS A 475 -24.18 -10.81 11.56
N ASP A 476 -23.09 -11.27 10.96
CA ASP A 476 -22.10 -12.11 11.64
C ASP A 476 -21.48 -11.38 12.85
N LEU A 477 -21.21 -10.08 12.72
CA LEU A 477 -20.69 -9.27 13.83
C LEU A 477 -21.71 -9.09 14.96
N GLU A 478 -22.99 -8.85 14.63
CA GLU A 478 -24.08 -8.78 15.61
C GLU A 478 -24.18 -10.07 16.44
N GLU A 479 -24.03 -11.24 15.80
CA GLU A 479 -24.07 -12.56 16.46
C GLU A 479 -22.89 -12.79 17.42
N THR A 480 -21.76 -12.10 17.24
CA THR A 480 -20.60 -12.21 18.15
C THR A 480 -20.80 -11.52 19.49
N GLY A 481 -21.74 -10.55 19.56
CA GLY A 481 -21.94 -9.68 20.70
C GLY A 481 -20.82 -8.67 20.94
N LEU A 482 -19.84 -8.56 20.03
CA LEU A 482 -18.80 -7.52 20.10
C LEU A 482 -19.36 -6.17 19.66
N VAL A 483 -18.93 -5.10 20.35
CA VAL A 483 -19.20 -3.74 19.88
C VAL A 483 -18.38 -3.50 18.62
N SER A 484 -19.06 -3.16 17.53
CA SER A 484 -18.42 -2.93 16.23
C SER A 484 -19.11 -1.83 15.45
N THR A 485 -18.39 -1.20 14.52
CA THR A 485 -18.93 -0.26 13.54
C THR A 485 -18.47 -0.65 12.14
N VAL A 486 -19.29 -0.34 11.14
CA VAL A 486 -18.94 -0.56 9.73
C VAL A 486 -18.88 0.77 8.99
N VAL A 487 -17.74 1.02 8.34
CA VAL A 487 -17.54 2.15 7.44
C VAL A 487 -16.86 1.67 6.17
N GLY A 488 -17.03 2.36 5.03
CA GLY A 488 -16.41 1.82 3.82
C GLY A 488 -16.32 2.78 2.66
N HIS A 489 -15.23 2.60 1.88
CA HIS A 489 -15.00 3.20 0.56
C HIS A 489 -15.78 2.40 -0.48
N ILE A 490 -17.12 2.46 -0.37
CA ILE A 490 -17.99 1.57 -1.14
C ILE A 490 -17.97 1.84 -2.65
N GLY A 491 -17.42 2.99 -3.05
CA GLY A 491 -17.16 3.30 -4.46
C GLY A 491 -16.16 2.37 -5.14
N ASP A 492 -15.34 1.67 -4.36
CA ASP A 492 -14.31 0.74 -4.83
C ASP A 492 -14.56 -0.71 -4.41
N GLY A 493 -15.66 -0.98 -3.72
CA GLY A 493 -15.95 -2.32 -3.19
C GLY A 493 -15.23 -2.64 -1.87
N ASN A 494 -14.65 -1.64 -1.22
CA ASN A 494 -13.90 -1.77 0.02
C ASN A 494 -14.70 -1.30 1.23
N PHE A 495 -14.59 -2.01 2.35
CA PHE A 495 -15.11 -1.55 3.63
C PHE A 495 -14.27 -2.05 4.81
N HIS A 496 -14.46 -1.38 5.94
CA HIS A 496 -13.80 -1.67 7.21
C HIS A 496 -14.87 -1.93 8.29
N ALA A 497 -14.65 -2.97 9.09
CA ALA A 497 -15.31 -3.14 10.36
C ALA A 497 -14.29 -2.83 11.46
N LEU A 498 -14.64 -1.97 12.40
CA LEU A 498 -13.88 -1.74 13.62
C LEU A 498 -14.47 -2.57 14.74
N LEU A 499 -13.78 -3.63 15.16
CA LEU A 499 -14.18 -4.49 16.26
C LEU A 499 -13.47 -4.03 17.54
N MET A 500 -14.22 -3.75 18.58
CA MET A 500 -13.68 -3.29 19.86
C MET A 500 -13.62 -4.43 20.86
N PHE A 501 -12.52 -4.52 21.61
CA PHE A 501 -12.29 -5.57 22.59
C PHE A 501 -11.51 -5.03 23.81
N ARG A 502 -11.76 -5.64 24.99
CA ARG A 502 -11.07 -5.32 26.25
C ARG A 502 -10.33 -6.52 26.81
N THR A 503 -10.77 -7.71 26.51
CA THR A 503 -10.26 -8.97 27.05
C THR A 503 -9.64 -9.83 25.95
N ASP A 504 -8.83 -10.80 26.33
CA ASP A 504 -8.29 -11.80 25.40
C ASP A 504 -9.39 -12.69 24.81
N GLU A 505 -10.49 -12.94 25.57
CA GLU A 505 -11.65 -13.66 25.06
C GLU A 505 -12.35 -12.87 23.93
N ASP A 506 -12.53 -11.57 24.11
CA ASP A 506 -13.11 -10.71 23.06
C ASP A 506 -12.19 -10.65 21.83
N LEU A 507 -10.86 -10.57 22.06
CA LEU A 507 -9.90 -10.60 20.97
C LEU A 507 -9.98 -11.91 20.18
N GLU A 508 -10.20 -13.05 20.84
CA GLU A 508 -10.35 -14.34 20.16
C GLU A 508 -11.67 -14.41 19.37
N LYS A 509 -12.77 -13.88 19.91
CA LYS A 509 -14.04 -13.72 19.17
C LYS A 509 -13.82 -12.83 17.92
N ALA A 510 -13.09 -11.72 18.07
CA ALA A 510 -12.76 -10.85 16.95
C ALA A 510 -11.92 -11.58 15.90
N ARG A 511 -10.93 -12.40 16.29
CA ARG A 511 -10.12 -13.20 15.35
C ARG A 511 -10.96 -14.13 14.51
N HIS A 512 -11.92 -14.82 15.12
CA HIS A 512 -12.83 -15.72 14.40
C HIS A 512 -13.77 -14.95 13.45
N ALA A 513 -14.30 -13.82 13.87
CA ALA A 513 -15.17 -13.00 13.03
C ALA A 513 -14.42 -12.42 11.82
N VAL A 514 -13.21 -11.87 12.05
CA VAL A 514 -12.35 -11.35 10.98
C VAL A 514 -11.94 -12.46 10.00
N HIS A 515 -11.63 -13.65 10.51
CA HIS A 515 -11.28 -14.78 9.65
C HIS A 515 -12.45 -15.15 8.71
N ARG A 516 -13.66 -15.34 9.24
CA ARG A 516 -14.85 -15.61 8.43
C ARG A 516 -15.17 -14.50 7.42
N MET A 517 -14.95 -13.24 7.80
CA MET A 517 -15.13 -12.10 6.91
C MET A 517 -14.15 -12.15 5.73
N VAL A 518 -12.87 -12.44 5.98
CA VAL A 518 -11.85 -12.55 4.94
C VAL A 518 -12.12 -13.74 4.01
N GLU A 519 -12.45 -14.92 4.55
CA GLU A 519 -12.82 -16.09 3.75
C GLU A 519 -14.04 -15.80 2.85
N ARG A 520 -15.05 -15.11 3.40
CA ARG A 520 -16.23 -14.68 2.64
C ARG A 520 -15.84 -13.71 1.51
N ALA A 521 -14.94 -12.76 1.77
CA ALA A 521 -14.47 -11.83 0.74
C ALA A 521 -13.72 -12.56 -0.38
N ILE A 522 -12.79 -13.46 -0.05
CA ILE A 522 -12.05 -14.26 -1.04
C ILE A 522 -13.02 -15.15 -1.85
N ALA A 523 -13.98 -15.81 -1.19
CA ALA A 523 -14.98 -16.63 -1.87
C ALA A 523 -15.88 -15.83 -2.84
N LEU A 524 -16.01 -14.52 -2.65
CA LEU A 524 -16.71 -13.59 -3.53
C LEU A 524 -15.82 -12.94 -4.60
N ASP A 525 -14.66 -13.53 -4.90
CA ASP A 525 -13.66 -13.02 -5.85
C ASP A 525 -13.01 -11.72 -5.40
N GLY A 526 -12.84 -11.57 -4.09
CA GLY A 526 -12.28 -10.41 -3.43
C GLY A 526 -10.87 -10.62 -2.88
N THR A 527 -10.46 -9.71 -2.00
CA THR A 527 -9.14 -9.67 -1.39
C THR A 527 -9.21 -9.52 0.13
N CYS A 528 -8.24 -10.07 0.82
CA CYS A 528 -8.07 -9.92 2.28
C CYS A 528 -7.67 -8.50 2.70
N THR A 529 -7.25 -7.65 1.74
CA THR A 529 -6.80 -6.27 2.02
C THR A 529 -7.08 -5.36 0.83
N GLY A 530 -7.88 -4.31 1.04
CA GLY A 530 -8.14 -3.27 0.05
C GLY A 530 -7.01 -2.22 0.02
N GLU A 531 -6.57 -1.76 1.20
CA GLU A 531 -5.63 -0.64 1.31
C GLU A 531 -4.64 -0.72 2.48
N HIS A 532 -4.93 -1.46 3.57
CA HIS A 532 -4.06 -1.50 4.75
C HIS A 532 -2.74 -2.23 4.50
N GLY A 533 -2.63 -3.02 3.42
CA GLY A 533 -1.51 -3.89 3.15
C GLY A 533 -1.60 -5.23 3.90
N VAL A 534 -0.60 -6.08 3.69
CA VAL A 534 -0.57 -7.45 4.21
C VAL A 534 0.11 -7.55 5.58
N GLY A 535 1.25 -6.90 5.73
CA GLY A 535 2.03 -6.88 6.97
C GLY A 535 2.27 -8.26 7.57
N ILE A 536 2.09 -8.37 8.88
CA ILE A 536 2.12 -9.63 9.63
C ILE A 536 0.74 -10.31 9.61
N GLY A 537 -0.33 -9.52 9.68
CA GLY A 537 -1.69 -9.98 9.97
C GLY A 537 -2.32 -10.81 8.86
N LYS A 538 -2.13 -10.42 7.61
CA LYS A 538 -2.88 -10.97 6.48
C LYS A 538 -2.08 -11.94 5.60
N ARG A 539 -0.76 -12.09 5.82
CA ARG A 539 0.09 -12.96 4.99
C ARG A 539 -0.40 -14.40 4.88
N LYS A 540 -1.10 -14.91 5.89
CA LYS A 540 -1.63 -16.27 5.92
C LYS A 540 -2.69 -16.54 4.84
N TYR A 541 -3.40 -15.49 4.37
CA TYR A 541 -4.46 -15.60 3.37
C TYR A 541 -3.96 -15.60 1.92
N LEU A 542 -2.69 -15.20 1.67
CA LEU A 542 -2.21 -14.98 0.31
C LEU A 542 -2.18 -16.25 -0.56
N TYR A 543 -1.99 -17.44 0.03
CA TYR A 543 -2.07 -18.68 -0.76
C TYR A 543 -3.49 -18.99 -1.21
N GLU A 544 -4.48 -18.66 -0.40
CA GLU A 544 -5.89 -18.84 -0.74
C GLU A 544 -6.32 -17.84 -1.81
N GLU A 545 -5.98 -16.57 -1.62
CA GLU A 545 -6.35 -15.47 -2.53
C GLU A 545 -5.62 -15.53 -3.88
N LEU A 546 -4.29 -15.67 -3.87
CA LEU A 546 -3.46 -15.50 -5.07
C LEU A 546 -3.04 -16.83 -5.71
N GLY A 547 -3.21 -17.94 -5.00
CA GLY A 547 -2.72 -19.24 -5.42
C GLY A 547 -1.21 -19.44 -5.25
N THR A 548 -0.77 -20.70 -5.27
CA THR A 548 0.63 -21.08 -5.02
C THR A 548 1.60 -20.46 -6.02
N GLY A 549 1.26 -20.44 -7.31
CA GLY A 549 2.16 -19.95 -8.37
C GLY A 549 2.53 -18.48 -8.18
N THR A 550 1.54 -17.62 -7.91
CA THR A 550 1.78 -16.17 -7.69
C THR A 550 2.59 -15.92 -6.44
N VAL A 551 2.26 -16.59 -5.33
CA VAL A 551 2.99 -16.44 -4.06
C VAL A 551 4.45 -16.89 -4.19
N GLU A 552 4.71 -18.01 -4.86
CA GLU A 552 6.08 -18.48 -5.07
C GLU A 552 6.88 -17.59 -6.03
N LEU A 553 6.23 -16.96 -7.01
CA LEU A 553 6.87 -15.93 -7.84
C LEU A 553 7.27 -14.71 -6.98
N MET A 554 6.37 -14.21 -6.13
CA MET A 554 6.68 -13.11 -5.19
C MET A 554 7.86 -13.47 -4.28
N LYS A 555 7.87 -14.68 -3.70
CA LYS A 555 8.99 -15.16 -2.87
C LYS A 555 10.29 -15.29 -3.67
N SER A 556 10.22 -15.68 -4.94
CA SER A 556 11.39 -15.80 -5.81
C SER A 556 12.01 -14.43 -6.10
N ILE A 557 11.18 -13.41 -6.39
CA ILE A 557 11.62 -12.02 -6.52
C ILE A 557 12.30 -11.55 -5.22
N LYS A 558 11.68 -11.78 -4.07
CA LYS A 558 12.25 -11.44 -2.77
C LYS A 558 13.61 -12.10 -2.56
N ARG A 559 13.74 -13.40 -2.79
CA ARG A 559 15.02 -14.14 -2.63
C ARG A 559 16.11 -13.65 -3.57
N THR A 560 15.74 -13.25 -4.79
CA THR A 560 16.69 -12.72 -5.77
C THR A 560 17.23 -11.36 -5.37
N ILE A 561 16.37 -10.47 -4.87
CA ILE A 561 16.73 -9.10 -4.50
C ILE A 561 17.39 -9.05 -3.13
N ASP A 562 16.88 -9.81 -2.16
CA ASP A 562 17.34 -9.88 -0.77
C ASP A 562 17.63 -11.32 -0.34
N PRO A 563 18.75 -11.90 -0.80
CA PRO A 563 19.08 -13.31 -0.55
C PRO A 563 19.30 -13.64 0.92
N TYR A 564 19.64 -12.67 1.75
CA TYR A 564 19.81 -12.83 3.19
C TYR A 564 18.54 -12.56 3.99
N ASN A 565 17.47 -12.11 3.32
CA ASN A 565 16.19 -11.73 3.93
C ASN A 565 16.38 -10.74 5.10
N LEU A 566 17.19 -9.70 4.87
CA LEU A 566 17.43 -8.66 5.87
C LEU A 566 16.36 -7.58 5.87
N PHE A 567 15.71 -7.32 4.73
CA PHE A 567 14.76 -6.22 4.56
C PHE A 567 13.36 -6.62 5.00
N ASN A 568 12.90 -5.99 6.06
CA ASN A 568 11.59 -6.16 6.70
C ASN A 568 11.12 -7.62 6.79
N PRO A 569 11.93 -8.52 7.38
CA PRO A 569 11.61 -9.95 7.40
C PRO A 569 10.34 -10.24 8.21
N GLY A 570 9.61 -11.29 7.82
CA GLY A 570 8.39 -11.73 8.50
C GLY A 570 7.12 -10.99 8.10
N LYS A 571 7.17 -10.09 7.10
CA LYS A 571 6.02 -9.38 6.54
C LYS A 571 5.76 -9.84 5.12
N LEU A 572 4.55 -9.58 4.62
CA LEU A 572 4.09 -9.78 3.25
C LEU A 572 4.05 -11.27 2.82
N TYR A 573 5.15 -11.99 2.95
CA TYR A 573 5.27 -13.36 2.43
C TYR A 573 4.78 -14.39 3.45
N PRO A 574 3.84 -15.29 3.07
CA PRO A 574 3.38 -16.35 3.97
C PRO A 574 4.49 -17.38 4.20
N ASP A 575 4.40 -18.07 5.35
CA ASP A 575 5.27 -19.22 5.64
C ASP A 575 5.03 -20.33 4.61
N ASN A 576 5.99 -21.24 4.43
CA ASN A 576 5.81 -22.35 3.49
C ASN A 576 4.67 -23.26 3.96
N ARG A 577 3.79 -23.67 3.03
CA ARG A 577 2.77 -24.69 3.35
C ARG A 577 3.48 -25.99 3.74
N PRO A 578 2.99 -26.70 4.78
CA PRO A 578 3.44 -28.06 5.06
C PRO A 578 3.30 -28.93 3.80
N SER A 579 4.24 -29.82 3.56
CA SER A 579 4.29 -30.66 2.36
C SER A 579 3.05 -31.54 2.14
N ALA A 580 2.23 -31.77 3.18
CA ALA A 580 1.00 -32.56 3.12
C ALA A 580 -0.21 -31.79 2.51
N GLU A 581 -0.13 -30.45 2.39
CA GLU A 581 -1.24 -29.60 1.89
C GLU A 581 -0.98 -29.05 0.48
N ARG A 582 0.00 -29.57 -0.24
CA ARG A 582 0.21 -29.20 -1.64
C ARG A 582 -0.88 -29.85 -2.48
N GLU A 583 -1.90 -29.07 -2.83
CA GLU A 583 -2.90 -29.49 -3.81
C GLU A 583 -2.22 -29.95 -5.12
N PRO A 584 -2.71 -31.01 -5.77
CA PRO A 584 -2.27 -31.37 -7.10
C PRO A 584 -2.55 -30.17 -8.02
N GLN A 585 -1.54 -29.73 -8.77
CA GLN A 585 -1.69 -28.63 -9.73
C GLN A 585 -2.93 -28.87 -10.61
N PRO A 586 -3.80 -27.86 -10.82
CA PRO A 586 -4.94 -28.01 -11.71
C PRO A 586 -4.41 -28.44 -13.08
N LYS A 587 -4.88 -29.60 -13.57
CA LYS A 587 -4.56 -30.07 -14.92
C LYS A 587 -5.00 -28.98 -15.89
N LEU A 588 -4.07 -28.43 -16.66
CA LEU A 588 -4.37 -27.54 -17.78
C LEU A 588 -5.49 -28.16 -18.61
N VAL A 589 -6.66 -27.59 -18.57
CA VAL A 589 -7.77 -27.98 -19.43
C VAL A 589 -7.35 -27.66 -20.86
N LYS A 590 -7.10 -28.67 -21.67
CA LYS A 590 -6.88 -28.47 -23.10
C LYS A 590 -8.09 -27.75 -23.68
N PRO A 591 -7.88 -26.74 -24.58
CA PRO A 591 -8.99 -26.14 -25.30
C PRO A 591 -9.80 -27.25 -25.99
N ARG A 592 -11.12 -27.23 -25.84
CA ARG A 592 -11.99 -28.05 -26.65
C ARG A 592 -11.91 -27.53 -28.08
N ASP A 593 -11.46 -28.38 -28.97
CA ASP A 593 -11.59 -28.12 -30.41
C ASP A 593 -13.08 -27.95 -30.72
N THR A 594 -13.47 -26.75 -31.14
CA THR A 594 -14.78 -26.46 -31.77
C THR A 594 -14.55 -26.20 -33.25
#